data_f2b53b6e779677224adef078b4ee0a9a
#
_entry.id   f2b53b6e779677224adef078b4ee0a9a
#
_cell.length_a   1.000
_cell.length_b   1.000
_cell.length_c   1.000
_cell.angle_alpha   90.00
_cell.angle_beta   90.00
_cell.angle_gamma   90.00
#
_symmetry.space_group_name_H-M   'P 1'
#
loop_
_entity.id
_entity.type
_entity.pdbx_description
1 polymer ?
#
loop_
_entity_poly.entity_id
_entity_poly.type
_entity_poly.pdbx_seq_one_letter_code
_entity_poly.pdbx_strand_id
1 'polypeptide(L)'
;MKYRIPVDYRHTRSTPFWGRDTVPGALLTHHNTKKGVYGRLSVMQGAVKYIGFNHEHATEAEIEVIISAGQFGISPPEYWHRIELLTSDTYFNLDFFAAPDVELEGEGFGQVVNRKG
;
A
#
# COMPACT_ATOMS: atom_id res chain seq x y z
N MET A 1 -4.64 -10.59 -6.16
CA MET A 1 -3.58 -10.84 -5.16
C MET A 1 -4.08 -11.83 -4.13
N LYS A 2 -3.18 -12.62 -3.58
CA LYS A 2 -3.52 -13.71 -2.65
C LYS A 2 -3.67 -13.31 -1.19
N TYR A 3 -3.26 -12.09 -0.84
CA TYR A 3 -3.31 -11.64 0.55
C TYR A 3 -4.71 -11.17 0.93
N ARG A 4 -5.06 -11.38 2.19
CA ARG A 4 -6.32 -10.91 2.77
C ARG A 4 -6.02 -10.17 4.07
N ILE A 5 -6.80 -9.13 4.34
CA ILE A 5 -6.72 -8.44 5.62
C ILE A 5 -7.43 -9.30 6.66
N PRO A 6 -6.77 -9.63 7.79
CA PRO A 6 -7.43 -10.41 8.84
C PRO A 6 -8.69 -9.71 9.37
N VAL A 7 -9.70 -10.49 9.74
CA VAL A 7 -11.02 -9.96 10.12
C VAL A 7 -11.01 -9.07 11.36
N ASP A 8 -10.04 -9.25 12.24
CA ASP A 8 -9.91 -8.44 13.46
C ASP A 8 -9.13 -7.14 13.25
N TYR A 9 -8.55 -6.94 12.08
CA TYR A 9 -7.91 -5.67 11.74
C TYR A 9 -8.98 -4.64 11.45
N ARG A 10 -8.72 -3.40 11.86
CA ARG A 10 -9.67 -2.30 11.68
C ARG A 10 -9.10 -1.23 10.75
N HIS A 11 -9.96 -0.60 10.00
CA HIS A 11 -9.60 0.55 9.17
C HIS A 11 -9.15 1.70 10.05
N THR A 12 -7.99 2.28 9.75
CA THR A 12 -7.41 3.37 10.54
C THR A 12 -7.39 4.69 9.79
N ARG A 13 -7.10 4.66 8.50
CA ARG A 13 -7.09 5.88 7.69
C ARG A 13 -7.15 5.55 6.21
N SER A 14 -7.59 6.55 5.44
CA SER A 14 -7.56 6.52 3.99
C SER A 14 -6.75 7.71 3.48
N THR A 15 -6.03 7.52 2.40
CA THR A 15 -5.39 8.62 1.69
C THR A 15 -6.40 9.29 0.75
N PRO A 16 -6.12 10.52 0.30
CA PRO A 16 -6.82 11.03 -0.87
C PRO A 16 -6.53 10.14 -2.07
N PHE A 17 -7.33 10.29 -3.13
CA PHE A 17 -7.00 9.67 -4.40
C PHE A 17 -5.89 10.48 -5.06
N TRP A 18 -4.94 9.78 -5.65
CA TRP A 18 -3.82 10.38 -6.35
C TRP A 18 -3.79 9.97 -7.82
N GLY A 19 -3.35 10.90 -8.64
CA GLY A 19 -3.02 10.65 -10.03
C GLY A 19 -1.53 10.84 -10.27
N ARG A 20 -1.16 10.88 -11.55
CA ARG A 20 0.24 10.99 -11.96
C ARG A 20 0.94 12.22 -11.37
N ASP A 21 0.23 13.34 -11.26
CA ASP A 21 0.83 14.61 -10.82
C ASP A 21 0.79 14.80 -9.30
N THR A 22 0.09 13.95 -8.57
CA THR A 22 -0.11 14.11 -7.12
C THR A 22 0.41 12.94 -6.30
N VAL A 23 0.75 11.80 -6.92
CA VAL A 23 1.25 10.64 -6.20
C VAL A 23 2.55 10.97 -5.48
N PRO A 24 2.67 10.62 -4.17
CA PRO A 24 3.93 10.81 -3.46
C PRO A 24 5.05 9.99 -4.08
N GLY A 25 6.21 10.62 -4.27
CA GLY A 25 7.37 9.96 -4.88
C GLY A 25 7.82 8.71 -4.12
N ALA A 26 7.63 8.68 -2.81
CA ALA A 26 7.98 7.52 -2.00
C ALA A 26 7.27 6.23 -2.43
N LEU A 27 6.08 6.32 -3.01
CA LEU A 27 5.35 5.15 -3.49
C LEU A 27 5.93 4.57 -4.79
N LEU A 28 6.68 5.37 -5.52
CA LEU A 28 7.28 4.99 -6.80
C LEU A 28 8.65 4.34 -6.63
N THR A 29 9.16 4.29 -5.41
CA THR A 29 10.43 3.68 -5.04
C THR A 29 10.20 2.61 -3.98
N HIS A 30 11.21 1.77 -3.71
CA HIS A 30 11.10 0.72 -2.71
C HIS A 30 10.66 1.29 -1.36
N HIS A 31 9.55 0.80 -0.85
CA HIS A 31 9.03 1.16 0.47
C HIS A 31 8.28 -0.05 1.05
N ASN A 32 7.92 0.03 2.32
CA ASN A 32 7.16 -1.03 2.96
C ASN A 32 6.00 -0.49 3.76
N THR A 33 5.08 -1.38 4.09
CA THR A 33 3.99 -1.11 5.02
C THR A 33 4.49 -1.39 6.44
N LYS A 34 4.03 -0.60 7.39
CA LYS A 34 4.47 -0.73 8.79
C LYS A 34 4.06 -2.07 9.37
N LYS A 35 4.82 -2.52 10.39
CA LYS A 35 4.51 -3.73 11.14
C LYS A 35 3.11 -3.65 11.73
N GLY A 36 2.33 -4.73 11.59
CA GLY A 36 0.96 -4.78 12.09
C GLY A 36 -0.06 -4.01 11.26
N VAL A 37 0.31 -3.55 10.07
CA VAL A 37 -0.56 -2.77 9.20
C VAL A 37 -0.61 -3.39 7.80
N TYR A 38 -1.82 -3.55 7.27
CA TYR A 38 -2.06 -3.90 5.87
C TYR A 38 -2.45 -2.64 5.10
N GLY A 39 -2.01 -2.57 3.85
CA GLY A 39 -2.47 -1.55 2.90
C GLY A 39 -3.40 -2.17 1.86
N ARG A 40 -4.43 -1.43 1.48
CA ARG A 40 -5.29 -1.81 0.36
C ARG A 40 -5.23 -0.70 -0.68
N LEU A 41 -4.75 -1.04 -1.86
CA LEU A 41 -4.67 -0.12 -2.99
C LEU A 41 -5.87 -0.36 -3.89
N SER A 42 -6.71 0.67 -4.06
CA SER A 42 -7.92 0.60 -4.89
C SER A 42 -7.76 1.52 -6.08
N VAL A 43 -7.98 0.99 -7.29
CA VAL A 43 -7.83 1.74 -8.53
C VAL A 43 -9.20 2.18 -9.04
N MET A 44 -9.37 3.48 -9.21
CA MET A 44 -10.61 4.05 -9.74
C MET A 44 -10.57 4.20 -11.26
N GLN A 45 -9.43 4.60 -11.81
CA GLN A 45 -9.23 4.77 -13.25
C GLN A 45 -7.86 4.23 -13.63
N GLY A 46 -7.73 3.75 -14.85
CA GLY A 46 -6.47 3.27 -15.39
C GLY A 46 -6.00 1.99 -14.74
N ALA A 47 -4.70 1.91 -14.48
CA ALA A 47 -4.11 0.71 -13.89
C ALA A 47 -2.82 1.04 -13.15
N VAL A 48 -2.57 0.29 -12.09
CA VAL A 48 -1.36 0.36 -11.29
C VAL A 48 -0.66 -1.01 -11.36
N LYS A 49 0.64 -1.00 -11.57
CA LYS A 49 1.46 -2.19 -11.42
C LYS A 49 2.06 -2.19 -10.01
N TYR A 50 1.77 -3.22 -9.24
CA TYR A 50 2.35 -3.45 -7.93
C TYR A 50 3.52 -4.41 -8.08
N ILE A 51 4.69 -4.00 -7.63
CA ILE A 51 5.93 -4.79 -7.77
C ILE A 51 6.48 -5.05 -6.37
N GLY A 52 6.54 -6.32 -5.99
CA GLY A 52 6.99 -6.75 -4.67
C GLY A 52 8.39 -7.33 -4.71
N PHE A 53 9.14 -7.14 -3.63
CA PHE A 53 10.54 -7.56 -3.50
C PHE A 53 10.72 -8.32 -2.20
N ASN A 54 11.64 -9.29 -2.20
CA ASN A 54 11.90 -10.10 -1.01
C ASN A 54 12.77 -9.41 0.03
N HIS A 55 13.40 -8.27 -0.30
CA HIS A 55 14.11 -7.43 0.64
C HIS A 55 14.29 -6.01 0.08
N GLU A 56 14.72 -5.08 0.95
CA GLU A 56 14.81 -3.65 0.65
C GLU A 56 15.64 -3.32 -0.59
N HIS A 57 16.74 -4.02 -0.78
CA HIS A 57 17.70 -3.71 -1.84
C HIS A 57 17.61 -4.65 -3.04
N ALA A 58 16.57 -5.51 -3.09
CA ALA A 58 16.39 -6.40 -4.22
C ALA A 58 16.13 -5.61 -5.50
N THR A 59 16.76 -5.99 -6.59
CA THR A 59 16.56 -5.39 -7.91
C THR A 59 15.59 -6.18 -8.76
N GLU A 60 15.44 -7.48 -8.48
CA GLU A 60 14.52 -8.35 -9.19
C GLU A 60 13.22 -8.46 -8.43
N ALA A 61 12.10 -8.31 -9.15
CA ALA A 61 10.78 -8.44 -8.57
C ALA A 61 10.52 -9.89 -8.13
N GLU A 62 9.97 -10.05 -6.92
CA GLU A 62 9.43 -11.33 -6.47
C GLU A 62 8.06 -11.57 -7.07
N ILE A 63 7.23 -10.51 -7.10
CA ILE A 63 5.91 -10.56 -7.73
C ILE A 63 5.66 -9.28 -8.52
N GLU A 64 4.83 -9.40 -9.54
CA GLU A 64 4.30 -8.25 -10.28
C GLU A 64 2.81 -8.49 -10.50
N VAL A 65 1.99 -7.52 -10.12
CA VAL A 65 0.54 -7.62 -10.22
C VAL A 65 0.00 -6.35 -10.83
N ILE A 66 -0.87 -6.48 -11.83
CA ILE A 66 -1.57 -5.34 -12.41
C ILE A 66 -2.95 -5.25 -11.75
N ILE A 67 -3.23 -4.07 -11.19
CA ILE A 67 -4.50 -3.75 -10.55
C ILE A 67 -5.19 -2.74 -11.45
N SER A 68 -6.29 -3.14 -12.06
CA SER A 68 -7.04 -2.32 -13.01
C SER A 68 -8.21 -1.62 -12.34
N ALA A 69 -8.78 -0.63 -13.03
CA ALA A 69 -9.94 0.11 -12.53
C ALA A 69 -11.04 -0.83 -12.03
N GLY A 70 -11.57 -0.55 -10.84
CA GLY A 70 -12.57 -1.38 -10.17
C GLY A 70 -12.00 -2.53 -9.36
N GLN A 71 -10.68 -2.71 -9.37
CA GLN A 71 -9.99 -3.77 -8.61
C GLN A 71 -9.21 -3.17 -7.43
N PHE A 72 -8.80 -4.02 -6.50
CA PHE A 72 -7.90 -3.62 -5.43
C PHE A 72 -6.86 -4.72 -5.19
N GLY A 73 -5.74 -4.31 -4.59
CA GLY A 73 -4.70 -5.22 -4.17
C GLY A 73 -4.35 -4.99 -2.70
N ILE A 74 -3.86 -6.03 -2.03
CA ILE A 74 -3.52 -6.00 -0.61
C ILE A 74 -2.00 -6.11 -0.47
N SER A 75 -1.42 -5.16 0.27
CA SER A 75 -0.01 -5.18 0.63
C SER A 75 0.14 -5.60 2.10
N PRO A 76 0.84 -6.72 2.36
CA PRO A 76 1.00 -7.19 3.75
C PRO A 76 2.00 -6.33 4.52
N PRO A 77 1.99 -6.45 5.87
CA PRO A 77 2.96 -5.73 6.69
C PRO A 77 4.41 -6.02 6.32
N GLU A 78 5.24 -5.00 6.39
CA GLU A 78 6.70 -5.09 6.24
C GLU A 78 7.20 -5.60 4.87
N TYR A 79 6.33 -5.75 3.89
CA TYR A 79 6.71 -6.24 2.57
C TYR A 79 7.22 -5.08 1.69
N TRP A 80 8.43 -5.23 1.16
CA TRP A 80 9.02 -4.21 0.29
C TRP A 80 8.38 -4.21 -1.08
N HIS A 81 8.01 -3.04 -1.57
CA HIS A 81 7.32 -2.92 -2.85
C HIS A 81 7.43 -1.49 -3.40
N ARG A 82 7.07 -1.35 -4.65
CA ARG A 82 6.85 -0.06 -5.32
C ARG A 82 5.71 -0.19 -6.30
N ILE A 83 5.22 0.92 -6.78
CA ILE A 83 4.17 0.93 -7.80
C ILE A 83 4.59 1.73 -9.02
N GLU A 84 3.93 1.41 -10.14
CA GLU A 84 4.01 2.17 -11.39
C GLU A 84 2.60 2.49 -11.84
N LEU A 85 2.37 3.73 -12.29
CA LEU A 85 1.11 4.14 -12.86
C LEU A 85 1.18 3.85 -14.37
N LEU A 86 0.34 2.95 -14.85
CA LEU A 86 0.45 2.43 -16.22
C LEU A 86 -0.21 3.29 -17.29
N THR A 87 -1.15 4.16 -16.90
CA THR A 87 -1.86 5.05 -17.83
C THR A 87 -1.78 6.49 -17.34
N SER A 88 -2.00 7.43 -18.26
CA SER A 88 -1.96 8.86 -17.93
C SER A 88 -3.11 9.29 -17.03
N ASP A 89 -4.23 8.56 -17.04
CA ASP A 89 -5.42 8.84 -16.24
C ASP A 89 -5.50 8.00 -14.96
N THR A 90 -4.46 7.23 -14.64
CA THR A 90 -4.46 6.39 -13.43
C THR A 90 -4.82 7.21 -12.19
N TYR A 91 -5.78 6.70 -11.41
CA TYR A 91 -6.29 7.35 -10.22
C TYR A 91 -6.61 6.30 -9.17
N PHE A 92 -5.99 6.42 -7.99
CA PHE A 92 -6.04 5.37 -6.97
C PHE A 92 -5.90 5.96 -5.57
N ASN A 93 -6.25 5.19 -4.56
CA ASN A 93 -5.97 5.55 -3.17
C ASN A 93 -5.47 4.35 -2.37
N LEU A 94 -5.08 4.62 -1.13
CA LEU A 94 -4.71 3.60 -0.15
C LEU A 94 -5.61 3.71 1.07
N ASP A 95 -6.01 2.55 1.58
CA ASP A 95 -6.66 2.41 2.89
C ASP A 95 -5.76 1.55 3.77
N PHE A 96 -5.61 1.92 5.03
CA PHE A 96 -4.77 1.20 5.97
C PHE A 96 -5.60 0.56 7.07
N PHE A 97 -5.21 -0.65 7.43
CA PHE A 97 -5.89 -1.47 8.44
C PHE A 97 -4.85 -1.95 9.43
N ALA A 98 -5.12 -1.80 10.71
CA ALA A 98 -4.18 -2.14 11.77
C ALA A 98 -4.73 -3.21 12.69
N ALA A 99 -3.81 -4.03 13.25
CA ALA A 99 -4.14 -5.02 14.26
C ALA A 99 -4.70 -4.35 15.51
N PRO A 100 -5.55 -5.06 16.30
CA PRO A 100 -6.16 -4.46 17.50
C PRO A 100 -5.15 -4.02 18.57
N ASP A 101 -3.96 -4.62 18.59
CA ASP A 101 -2.90 -4.34 19.56
C ASP A 101 -1.93 -3.25 19.10
N VAL A 102 -2.25 -2.55 18.03
CA VAL A 102 -1.37 -1.52 17.44
C VAL A 102 -1.89 -0.13 17.78
N GLU A 103 -1.00 0.73 18.26
CA GLU A 103 -1.26 2.15 18.42
C GLU A 103 -0.67 2.92 17.26
N LEU A 104 -1.45 3.89 16.76
CA LEU A 104 -1.02 4.73 15.67
C LEU A 104 -0.63 6.11 16.22
N GLU A 105 0.55 6.59 15.81
CA GLU A 105 1.06 7.91 16.17
C GLU A 105 1.41 8.66 14.90
N GLY A 106 1.29 10.00 14.96
CA GLY A 106 1.58 10.87 13.84
C GLY A 106 0.38 11.04 12.92
N GLU A 107 0.60 11.75 11.82
CA GLU A 107 -0.43 12.10 10.86
C GLU A 107 -0.03 11.71 9.44
N GLY A 108 -1.05 11.47 8.61
CA GLY A 108 -0.85 11.20 7.21
C GLY A 108 0.09 10.02 6.97
N PHE A 109 0.98 10.16 6.00
CA PHE A 109 1.96 9.14 5.66
C PHE A 109 3.03 8.97 6.73
N GLY A 110 3.29 10.01 7.52
CA GLY A 110 4.26 9.96 8.60
C GLY A 110 3.78 9.22 9.83
N GLN A 111 2.64 8.57 9.76
CA GLN A 111 2.07 7.86 10.90
C GLN A 111 2.98 6.73 11.36
N VAL A 112 3.26 6.72 12.65
CA VAL A 112 4.11 5.70 13.29
C VAL A 112 3.21 4.66 13.94
N VAL A 113 3.59 3.40 13.82
CA VAL A 113 2.83 2.29 14.40
C VAL A 113 3.62 1.69 15.56
N ASN A 114 3.01 1.67 16.74
CA ASN A 114 3.58 1.05 17.93
C ASN A 114 2.69 -0.10 18.39
N ARG A 115 3.32 -1.22 18.76
CA ARG A 115 2.58 -2.33 19.36
C ARG A 115 2.42 -2.10 20.86
N LYS A 116 1.22 -2.37 21.34
CA LYS A 116 0.92 -2.33 22.76
C LYS A 116 1.50 -3.55 23.46
N GLY A 117 2.06 -3.33 24.60
CA GLY A 117 2.53 -4.38 25.49
C GLY A 117 3.89 -4.90 25.14
#